data_e1904c26016ff3d7679ba4428de6b5dc
#
_entry.id   e1904c26016ff3d7679ba4428de6b5dc
#
_cell.length_a   1.000
_cell.length_b   1.000
_cell.length_c   1.000
_cell.angle_alpha   90.00
_cell.angle_beta   90.00
_cell.angle_gamma   90.00
#
_symmetry.space_group_name_H-M   'P 1'
#
loop_
_entity.id
_entity.type
_entity.pdbx_description
1 polymer ?
#
loop_
_entity_poly.entity_id
_entity_poly.type
_entity_poly.pdbx_seq_one_letter_code
_entity_poly.pdbx_strand_id
1 'polypeptide(L)'
;MFPYLKRALGNLFRPAATESFPAGEPPKAAEGYRGRISYDPTLCINCGMCLRVCAPQCMTRTIKPLENGDQEITFTFDQSSCTFCSLCADFCSAKPLCSPMTT
;
A
#
# COMPACT_ATOMS: atom_id res chain seq x y z
N MET A 1 -37.97 15.49 -28.43
CA MET A 1 -37.03 14.49 -28.95
C MET A 1 -35.92 14.31 -27.93
N PHE A 2 -35.72 13.09 -27.44
CA PHE A 2 -34.79 12.83 -26.32
C PHE A 2 -33.46 12.27 -26.85
N PRO A 3 -32.44 13.08 -27.12
CA PRO A 3 -31.17 12.61 -27.70
C PRO A 3 -30.45 11.60 -26.79
N TYR A 4 -30.65 11.70 -25.49
CA TYR A 4 -30.04 10.80 -24.51
C TYR A 4 -30.69 9.41 -24.48
N LEU A 5 -31.98 9.29 -24.82
CA LEU A 5 -32.70 8.01 -24.84
C LEU A 5 -32.10 7.05 -25.86
N LYS A 6 -31.80 7.53 -27.06
CA LYS A 6 -31.16 6.75 -28.12
C LYS A 6 -29.79 6.22 -27.69
N ARG A 7 -29.04 7.05 -26.95
CA ARG A 7 -27.70 6.70 -26.44
C ARG A 7 -27.81 5.68 -25.29
N ALA A 8 -28.78 5.85 -24.39
CA ALA A 8 -29.05 4.93 -23.30
C ALA A 8 -29.43 3.53 -23.80
N LEU A 9 -30.33 3.47 -24.78
CA LEU A 9 -30.71 2.22 -25.42
C LEU A 9 -29.54 1.56 -26.17
N GLY A 10 -28.67 2.37 -26.80
CA GLY A 10 -27.45 1.84 -27.44
C GLY A 10 -26.46 1.27 -26.46
N ASN A 11 -26.34 1.87 -25.26
CA ASN A 11 -25.42 1.40 -24.23
C ASN A 11 -25.91 0.08 -23.57
N LEU A 12 -27.21 -0.17 -23.59
CA LEU A 12 -27.77 -1.41 -23.04
C LEU A 12 -27.25 -2.67 -23.76
N PHE A 13 -26.96 -2.53 -25.05
CA PHE A 13 -26.48 -3.64 -25.90
C PHE A 13 -24.96 -3.65 -26.10
N ARG A 14 -24.22 -2.71 -25.45
CA ARG A 14 -22.77 -2.70 -25.52
C ARG A 14 -22.18 -3.64 -24.48
N PRO A 15 -21.05 -4.30 -24.79
CA PRO A 15 -20.30 -5.05 -23.78
C PRO A 15 -19.85 -4.11 -22.66
N ALA A 16 -19.76 -4.64 -21.44
CA ALA A 16 -19.28 -3.87 -20.28
C ALA A 16 -17.86 -3.35 -20.54
N ALA A 17 -17.62 -2.08 -20.21
CA ALA A 17 -16.29 -1.49 -20.28
C ALA A 17 -15.43 -1.79 -19.02
N THR A 18 -16.04 -2.46 -18.04
CA THR A 18 -15.41 -2.84 -16.77
C THR A 18 -15.10 -4.32 -16.75
N GLU A 19 -14.05 -4.69 -16.04
CA GLU A 19 -13.67 -6.07 -15.79
C GLU A 19 -14.36 -6.59 -14.52
N SER A 20 -14.66 -7.89 -14.51
CA SER A 20 -15.30 -8.54 -13.36
C SER A 20 -14.26 -8.82 -12.28
N PHE A 21 -14.15 -7.93 -11.30
CA PHE A 21 -13.29 -8.15 -10.13
C PHE A 21 -14.19 -8.43 -8.90
N PRO A 22 -13.86 -9.40 -8.03
CA PRO A 22 -12.69 -10.30 -8.02
C PRO A 22 -12.87 -11.62 -8.79
N ALA A 23 -13.98 -11.82 -9.50
CA ALA A 23 -14.30 -13.08 -10.17
C ALA A 23 -13.47 -13.35 -11.43
N GLY A 24 -12.85 -12.30 -12.01
CA GLY A 24 -11.97 -12.40 -13.16
C GLY A 24 -10.50 -12.48 -12.77
N GLU A 25 -9.64 -12.58 -13.77
CA GLU A 25 -8.20 -12.53 -13.59
C GLU A 25 -7.79 -11.15 -13.05
N PRO A 26 -6.98 -11.07 -11.98
CA PRO A 26 -6.57 -9.78 -11.43
C PRO A 26 -5.76 -9.00 -12.48
N PRO A 27 -6.01 -7.70 -12.64
CA PRO A 27 -5.27 -6.90 -13.60
C PRO A 27 -3.79 -6.92 -13.26
N LYS A 28 -2.95 -7.19 -14.26
CA LYS A 28 -1.51 -7.14 -14.09
C LYS A 28 -1.10 -5.72 -13.77
N ALA A 29 -0.48 -5.55 -12.60
CA ALA A 29 -0.04 -4.23 -12.18
C ALA A 29 1.01 -3.67 -13.13
N ALA A 30 0.96 -2.37 -13.38
CA ALA A 30 1.92 -1.67 -14.22
C ALA A 30 3.31 -1.68 -13.60
N GLU A 31 4.34 -1.62 -14.43
CA GLU A 31 5.71 -1.45 -13.98
C GLU A 31 5.85 -0.14 -13.19
N GLY A 32 6.48 -0.20 -12.02
CA GLY A 32 6.58 0.94 -11.11
C GLY A 32 5.34 1.20 -10.24
N TYR A 33 4.39 0.28 -10.19
CA TYR A 33 3.24 0.38 -9.30
C TYR A 33 3.69 0.37 -7.84
N ARG A 34 3.28 1.39 -7.07
CA ARG A 34 3.57 1.53 -5.64
C ARG A 34 2.51 0.80 -4.83
N GLY A 35 2.70 -0.48 -4.63
CA GLY A 35 1.75 -1.32 -3.94
C GLY A 35 1.71 -1.14 -2.44
N ARG A 36 1.12 -2.11 -1.76
CA ARG A 36 0.99 -2.15 -0.32
C ARG A 36 2.37 -2.31 0.34
N ILE A 37 2.59 -1.62 1.46
CA ILE A 37 3.81 -1.76 2.27
C ILE A 37 3.82 -3.13 2.94
N SER A 38 4.90 -3.87 2.72
CA SER A 38 5.26 -5.07 3.47
C SER A 38 6.48 -4.78 4.34
N TYR A 39 6.46 -5.18 5.58
CA TYR A 39 7.53 -4.93 6.55
C TYR A 39 8.16 -6.24 7.00
N ASP A 40 9.48 -6.33 6.88
CA ASP A 40 10.26 -7.44 7.39
C ASP A 40 11.10 -6.99 8.61
N PRO A 41 10.75 -7.45 9.82
CA PRO A 41 11.46 -7.05 11.04
C PRO A 41 12.91 -7.55 11.09
N THR A 42 13.25 -8.62 10.38
CA THR A 42 14.59 -9.22 10.41
C THR A 42 15.64 -8.34 9.74
N LEU A 43 15.23 -7.57 8.74
CA LEU A 43 16.12 -6.67 7.98
C LEU A 43 16.17 -5.26 8.58
N CYS A 44 15.32 -4.95 9.54
CA CYS A 44 15.20 -3.60 10.08
C CYS A 44 16.34 -3.29 11.06
N ILE A 45 17.10 -2.22 10.78
CA ILE A 45 18.16 -1.69 11.65
C ILE A 45 17.67 -0.63 12.65
N ASN A 46 16.37 -0.42 12.76
CA ASN A 46 15.73 0.53 13.69
C ASN A 46 16.19 2.00 13.58
N CYS A 47 16.67 2.43 12.43
CA CYS A 47 17.17 3.79 12.23
C CYS A 47 16.10 4.89 12.33
N GLY A 48 14.80 4.56 12.24
CA GLY A 48 13.69 5.50 12.37
C GLY A 48 13.50 6.49 11.22
N MET A 49 14.22 6.32 10.10
CA MET A 49 14.11 7.22 8.95
C MET A 49 12.72 7.16 8.31
N CYS A 50 12.12 5.99 8.25
CA CYS A 50 10.76 5.80 7.72
C CYS A 50 9.70 6.61 8.46
N LEU A 51 9.85 6.79 9.79
CA LEU A 51 8.93 7.62 10.56
C LEU A 51 9.09 9.12 10.23
N ARG A 52 10.31 9.56 9.91
CA ARG A 52 10.59 10.98 9.62
C ARG A 52 10.12 11.40 8.23
N VAL A 53 10.25 10.51 7.24
CA VAL A 53 9.86 10.82 5.86
C VAL A 53 8.37 10.63 5.60
N CYS A 54 7.65 10.00 6.51
CA CYS A 54 6.23 9.75 6.36
C CYS A 54 5.42 11.03 6.61
N ALA A 55 4.94 11.66 5.56
CA ALA A 55 4.15 12.89 5.65
C ALA A 55 2.83 12.70 6.43
N PRO A 56 2.02 11.65 6.17
CA PRO A 56 0.79 11.39 6.93
C PRO A 56 1.05 10.79 8.32
N GLN A 57 2.32 10.53 8.70
CA GLN A 57 2.69 9.92 9.99
C GLN A 57 1.92 8.63 10.31
N CYS A 58 1.69 7.81 9.31
CA CYS A 58 0.96 6.55 9.44
C CYS A 58 1.76 5.42 10.10
N MET A 59 2.99 5.69 10.50
CA MET A 59 3.85 4.74 11.21
C MET A 59 4.09 5.18 12.63
N THR A 60 3.94 4.25 13.56
CA THR A 60 4.23 4.45 14.98
C THR A 60 5.23 3.39 15.45
N ARG A 61 6.24 3.83 16.18
CA ARG A 61 7.19 2.93 16.82
C ARG A 61 6.93 2.91 18.33
N THR A 62 6.64 1.73 18.85
CA THR A 62 6.51 1.50 20.29
C THR A 62 7.69 0.68 20.77
N ILE A 63 8.37 1.17 21.80
CA ILE A 63 9.49 0.50 22.46
C ILE A 63 8.98 0.01 23.80
N LYS A 64 8.97 -1.30 24.00
CA LYS A 64 8.68 -1.92 25.30
C LYS A 64 9.97 -2.44 25.90
N PRO A 65 10.37 -1.97 27.10
CA PRO A 65 11.48 -2.57 27.80
C PRO A 65 11.09 -3.98 28.28
N LEU A 66 11.92 -4.95 27.92
CA LEU A 66 11.79 -6.32 28.43
C LEU A 66 12.59 -6.45 29.73
N GLU A 67 12.14 -7.31 30.65
CA GLU A 67 12.81 -7.52 31.95
C GLU A 67 14.25 -8.08 31.82
N ASN A 68 14.60 -8.62 30.66
CA ASN A 68 15.93 -9.17 30.35
C ASN A 68 16.95 -8.13 29.85
N GLY A 69 16.61 -6.84 29.86
CA GLY A 69 17.48 -5.77 29.33
C GLY A 69 17.38 -5.57 27.81
N ASP A 70 16.62 -6.40 27.11
CA ASP A 70 16.32 -6.23 25.69
C ASP A 70 15.14 -5.28 25.48
N GLN A 71 15.11 -4.61 24.35
CA GLN A 71 14.01 -3.73 23.96
C GLN A 71 13.23 -4.36 22.81
N GLU A 72 11.97 -4.66 23.04
CA GLU A 72 11.08 -5.06 21.97
C GLU A 72 10.59 -3.82 21.22
N ILE A 73 10.95 -3.74 19.94
CA ILE A 73 10.57 -2.63 19.08
C ILE A 73 9.45 -3.10 18.15
N THR A 74 8.27 -2.56 18.35
CA THR A 74 7.09 -2.86 17.54
C THR A 74 6.77 -1.69 16.63
N PHE A 75 6.70 -1.94 15.32
CA PHE A 75 6.22 -0.98 14.33
C PHE A 75 4.75 -1.24 14.01
N THR A 76 3.93 -0.22 14.15
CA THR A 76 2.52 -0.26 13.78
C THR A 76 2.30 0.61 12.55
N PHE A 77 1.65 0.05 11.54
CA PHE A 77 1.35 0.73 10.29
C PHE A 77 -0.15 0.96 10.17
N ASP A 78 -0.57 2.21 10.14
CA ASP A 78 -1.94 2.58 9.84
C ASP A 78 -2.12 2.78 8.34
N GLN A 79 -2.66 1.75 7.69
CA GLN A 79 -2.88 1.78 6.24
C GLN A 79 -4.02 2.69 5.81
N SER A 80 -4.91 3.06 6.72
CA SER A 80 -6.02 3.96 6.42
C SER A 80 -5.56 5.39 6.17
N SER A 81 -4.48 5.79 6.85
CA SER A 81 -3.87 7.11 6.71
C SER A 81 -2.75 7.13 5.66
N CYS A 82 -2.32 5.97 5.18
CA CYS A 82 -1.21 5.85 4.26
C CYS A 82 -1.58 6.31 2.83
N THR A 83 -0.75 7.16 2.24
CA THR A 83 -0.90 7.62 0.85
C THR A 83 -0.22 6.72 -0.18
N PHE A 84 0.40 5.63 0.24
CA PHE A 84 1.12 4.68 -0.62
C PHE A 84 2.19 5.33 -1.52
N CYS A 85 2.87 6.35 -1.01
CA CYS A 85 3.87 7.11 -1.77
C CYS A 85 5.23 6.42 -1.91
N SER A 86 5.48 5.31 -1.19
CA SER A 86 6.73 4.52 -1.14
C SER A 86 7.98 5.26 -0.66
N LEU A 87 7.90 6.50 -0.21
CA LEU A 87 9.05 7.24 0.31
C LEU A 87 9.76 6.52 1.46
N CYS A 88 8.99 5.87 2.33
CA CYS A 88 9.56 5.10 3.43
C CYS A 88 10.43 3.92 2.97
N ALA A 89 10.10 3.31 1.82
CA ALA A 89 10.88 2.25 1.21
C ALA A 89 12.13 2.80 0.51
N ASP A 90 12.00 3.93 -0.18
CA ASP A 90 13.10 4.58 -0.92
C ASP A 90 14.19 5.10 0.03
N PHE A 91 13.80 5.69 1.16
CA PHE A 91 14.73 6.20 2.17
C PHE A 91 15.25 5.15 3.15
N CYS A 92 14.77 3.93 3.06
CA CYS A 92 15.21 2.85 3.94
C CYS A 92 16.54 2.26 3.49
N SER A 93 17.59 2.40 4.29
CA SER A 93 18.93 1.90 3.98
C SER A 93 19.00 0.38 3.94
N ALA A 94 18.25 -0.30 4.79
CA ALA A 94 18.23 -1.76 4.88
C ALA A 94 17.15 -2.42 4.00
N LYS A 95 16.27 -1.62 3.37
CA LYS A 95 15.16 -2.07 2.53
C LYS A 95 14.23 -3.14 3.16
N PRO A 96 13.92 -3.09 4.47
CA PRO A 96 12.93 -3.96 5.06
C PRO A 96 11.51 -3.65 4.61
N LEU A 97 11.32 -2.44 4.07
CA LEU A 97 10.08 -1.99 3.49
C LEU A 97 10.16 -2.25 1.99
N CYS A 98 9.86 -3.45 1.60
CA CYS A 98 9.62 -3.78 0.20
C CYS A 98 8.16 -3.54 -0.11
N SER A 99 7.86 -3.00 -1.26
CA SER A 99 6.52 -3.02 -1.85
C SER A 99 6.48 -4.18 -2.84
N PRO A 100 6.42 -5.45 -2.40
CA PRO A 100 6.18 -6.51 -3.35
C PRO A 100 4.72 -6.41 -3.76
N MET A 101 4.50 -6.38 -5.02
CA MET A 101 3.21 -6.67 -5.59
C MET A 101 2.84 -8.10 -5.21
N THR A 102 2.19 -8.27 -4.09
CA THR A 102 1.50 -9.49 -3.79
C THR A 102 0.02 -9.23 -4.01
N THR A 103 -0.45 -9.76 -5.08
CA THR A 103 -1.86 -10.00 -5.35
C THR A 103 -2.46 -10.79 -4.21
#